data_71ac4179f4ec3577e4d2a1199af636a5
#
_entry.id   71ac4179f4ec3577e4d2a1199af636a5
#
_cell.length_a   1.000
_cell.length_b   1.000
_cell.length_c   1.000
_cell.angle_alpha   90.00
_cell.angle_beta   90.00
_cell.angle_gamma   90.00
#
_symmetry.space_group_name_H-M   'P 1'
#
loop_
_entity.id
_entity.type
_entity.pdbx_description
1 polymer ?
#
loop_
_entity_poly.entity_id
_entity_poly.type
_entity_poly.pdbx_seq_one_letter_code
_entity_poly.pdbx_strand_id
1 'polypeptide(L)'
;MREEMIEKKYEEMGISKEVYRFGKKIEDELKERFAAIDATAEYNQMKVIDAMQKNRVSAECFAMSNGYGYNDLGRDTLEKVYASCFHGEDALVRPQITCGTHALALALMSNLRPGDELLSPVGKPYDTLEEVIGIRPSKGSLAEYGITYRQVDLLSDGSFDYENIKKAINEKTYLVTIQRSKGYQTRPTLSVERIGELISFIKSIKPDVICMVDNCYGEFVEEREPLDVGADMIVGSLIKNPGGGLAPIGGYIVGKKECVENAAYRLTSPGLGKEVGASLNVISSFYQGLFQAPVVTAGALKGAIFAANIYERLGFAVVPNGTESRHDIIQAVTLNSPEGLIAFCKGIQAAAPVDSYVTPEPWAMPGYDSDVIMAAGAFVQGSSIELSADGPLREPYAVYFQGGLTWYHAKLGILMSLQKLYEQKLVNEDMMC
;
A
#
# COMPACT_ATOMS: atom_id res chain seq x y z
N MET A 1 6.09 38.21 -3.64
CA MET A 1 6.43 38.21 -2.19
C MET A 1 6.30 36.84 -1.53
N ARG A 2 5.07 36.21 -1.45
CA ARG A 2 4.96 34.85 -0.81
C ARG A 2 5.68 33.78 -1.62
N GLU A 3 5.54 33.77 -2.92
CA GLU A 3 6.15 32.77 -3.81
C GLU A 3 7.68 32.86 -3.76
N GLU A 4 8.24 34.05 -3.80
CA GLU A 4 9.67 34.31 -3.65
C GLU A 4 10.21 33.83 -2.29
N MET A 5 9.42 33.97 -1.21
CA MET A 5 9.81 33.44 0.11
C MET A 5 9.85 31.91 0.11
N ILE A 6 8.93 31.26 -0.59
CA ILE A 6 8.88 29.80 -0.71
C ILE A 6 10.07 29.33 -1.58
N GLU A 7 10.30 29.94 -2.75
CA GLU A 7 11.45 29.64 -3.61
C GLU A 7 12.75 29.75 -2.82
N LYS A 8 12.94 30.86 -2.10
CA LYS A 8 14.11 31.04 -1.24
C LYS A 8 14.26 29.95 -0.20
N LYS A 9 13.16 29.45 0.38
CA LYS A 9 13.19 28.37 1.35
C LYS A 9 13.66 27.05 0.74
N TYR A 10 13.24 26.73 -0.47
CA TYR A 10 13.75 25.58 -1.22
C TYR A 10 15.25 25.75 -1.58
N GLU A 11 15.72 26.97 -1.92
CA GLU A 11 17.13 27.24 -2.13
C GLU A 11 17.96 26.99 -0.87
N GLU A 12 17.48 27.46 0.30
CA GLU A 12 18.12 27.21 1.61
C GLU A 12 18.21 25.70 1.93
N MET A 13 17.30 24.89 1.37
CA MET A 13 17.29 23.44 1.50
C MET A 13 18.11 22.72 0.40
N GLY A 14 18.81 23.46 -0.47
CA GLY A 14 19.70 22.89 -1.48
C GLY A 14 19.04 22.59 -2.82
N ILE A 15 17.86 23.12 -3.09
CA ILE A 15 17.20 23.00 -4.40
C ILE A 15 17.42 24.26 -5.21
N SER A 16 18.02 24.12 -6.41
CA SER A 16 18.28 25.24 -7.30
C SER A 16 17.00 25.90 -7.82
N LYS A 17 17.11 27.15 -8.25
CA LYS A 17 15.97 27.89 -8.84
C LYS A 17 15.41 27.21 -10.08
N GLU A 18 16.28 26.66 -10.89
CA GLU A 18 15.94 25.93 -12.12
C GLU A 18 15.04 24.74 -11.78
N VAL A 19 15.46 23.88 -10.85
CA VAL A 19 14.70 22.71 -10.39
C VAL A 19 13.38 23.12 -9.74
N TYR A 20 13.39 24.14 -8.86
CA TYR A 20 12.17 24.63 -8.22
C TYR A 20 11.15 25.15 -9.23
N ARG A 21 11.59 25.99 -10.18
CA ARG A 21 10.68 26.61 -11.19
C ARG A 21 10.13 25.59 -12.16
N PHE A 22 10.93 24.63 -12.57
CA PHE A 22 10.46 23.49 -13.36
C PHE A 22 9.37 22.71 -12.63
N GLY A 23 9.59 22.34 -11.38
CA GLY A 23 8.58 21.67 -10.56
C GLY A 23 7.34 22.53 -10.33
N LYS A 24 7.51 23.84 -10.09
CA LYS A 24 6.40 24.76 -9.90
C LYS A 24 5.49 24.87 -11.12
N LYS A 25 6.07 24.93 -12.32
CA LYS A 25 5.33 24.93 -13.60
C LYS A 25 4.45 23.68 -13.71
N ILE A 26 5.01 22.50 -13.41
CA ILE A 26 4.26 21.22 -13.44
C ILE A 26 3.17 21.19 -12.35
N GLU A 27 3.46 21.63 -11.13
CA GLU A 27 2.44 21.73 -10.07
C GLU A 27 1.25 22.61 -10.50
N ASP A 28 1.52 23.73 -11.16
CA ASP A 28 0.47 24.64 -11.62
C ASP A 28 -0.42 24.01 -12.70
N GLU A 29 0.13 23.16 -13.55
CA GLU A 29 -0.62 22.38 -14.55
C GLU A 29 -1.48 21.26 -13.93
N LEU A 30 -1.11 20.77 -12.74
CA LEU A 30 -1.79 19.66 -12.05
C LEU A 30 -2.93 20.10 -11.13
N LYS A 31 -3.27 21.40 -11.05
CA LYS A 31 -4.25 21.92 -10.09
C LYS A 31 -5.62 21.25 -10.18
N GLU A 32 -6.15 21.05 -11.37
CA GLU A 32 -7.45 20.39 -11.56
C GLU A 32 -7.42 18.93 -11.13
N ARG A 33 -6.32 18.22 -11.45
CA ARG A 33 -6.14 16.84 -11.06
C ARG A 33 -5.98 16.69 -9.53
N PHE A 34 -5.29 17.62 -8.89
CA PHE A 34 -5.17 17.67 -7.45
C PHE A 34 -6.49 17.96 -6.76
N ALA A 35 -7.32 18.83 -7.34
CA ALA A 35 -8.66 19.10 -6.84
C ALA A 35 -9.58 17.85 -6.89
N ALA A 36 -9.46 17.04 -7.94
CA ALA A 36 -10.19 15.77 -8.02
C ALA A 36 -9.74 14.77 -6.92
N ILE A 37 -8.43 14.70 -6.62
CA ILE A 37 -7.92 13.89 -5.51
C ILE A 37 -8.47 14.41 -4.16
N ASP A 38 -8.51 15.73 -3.97
CA ASP A 38 -9.05 16.32 -2.74
C ASP A 38 -10.54 15.99 -2.57
N ALA A 39 -11.32 15.96 -3.66
CA ALA A 39 -12.73 15.57 -3.61
C ALA A 39 -12.92 14.10 -3.20
N THR A 40 -12.09 13.17 -3.72
CA THR A 40 -12.09 11.77 -3.28
C THR A 40 -11.67 11.65 -1.81
N ALA A 41 -10.68 12.44 -1.38
CA ALA A 41 -10.26 12.47 0.03
C ALA A 41 -11.36 13.00 0.94
N GLU A 42 -12.09 14.05 0.53
CA GLU A 42 -13.25 14.58 1.27
C GLU A 42 -14.33 13.52 1.43
N TYR A 43 -14.69 12.81 0.35
CA TYR A 43 -15.65 11.71 0.42
C TYR A 43 -15.22 10.63 1.42
N ASN A 44 -13.98 10.17 1.32
CA ASN A 44 -13.42 9.16 2.22
C ASN A 44 -13.31 9.66 3.67
N GLN A 45 -13.02 10.94 3.87
CA GLN A 45 -13.01 11.54 5.20
C GLN A 45 -14.41 11.50 5.85
N MET A 46 -15.44 11.83 5.08
CA MET A 46 -16.84 11.73 5.56
C MET A 46 -17.21 10.28 5.87
N LYS A 47 -16.80 9.32 5.05
CA LYS A 47 -16.98 7.89 5.27
C LYS A 47 -16.36 7.43 6.61
N VAL A 48 -15.14 7.87 6.92
CA VAL A 48 -14.47 7.55 8.19
C VAL A 48 -15.18 8.19 9.37
N ILE A 49 -15.55 9.48 9.28
CA ILE A 49 -16.26 10.19 10.36
C ILE A 49 -17.61 9.53 10.64
N ASP A 50 -18.38 9.23 9.59
CA ASP A 50 -19.68 8.54 9.72
C ASP A 50 -19.54 7.17 10.41
N ALA A 51 -18.52 6.39 10.02
CA ALA A 51 -18.24 5.11 10.66
C ALA A 51 -17.90 5.27 12.16
N MET A 52 -17.11 6.28 12.53
CA MET A 52 -16.78 6.57 13.93
C MET A 52 -18.04 7.00 14.73
N GLN A 53 -18.87 7.87 14.15
CA GLN A 53 -20.09 8.37 14.80
C GLN A 53 -21.14 7.27 14.98
N LYS A 54 -21.39 6.47 13.95
CA LYS A 54 -22.32 5.33 14.01
C LYS A 54 -21.95 4.32 15.08
N ASN A 55 -20.64 4.09 15.25
CA ASN A 55 -20.12 3.18 16.28
C ASN A 55 -19.86 3.86 17.64
N ARG A 56 -20.30 5.11 17.82
CA ARG A 56 -20.24 5.85 19.08
C ARG A 56 -18.87 5.90 19.71
N VAL A 57 -17.82 6.16 18.90
CA VAL A 57 -16.46 6.34 19.41
C VAL A 57 -16.47 7.42 20.49
N SER A 58 -16.03 7.07 21.70
CA SER A 58 -15.93 7.96 22.85
C SER A 58 -14.48 8.04 23.37
N ALA A 59 -14.19 8.99 24.24
CA ALA A 59 -12.88 9.09 24.88
C ALA A 59 -12.48 7.81 25.66
N GLU A 60 -13.45 7.05 26.14
CA GLU A 60 -13.23 5.77 26.84
C GLU A 60 -12.63 4.69 25.91
N CYS A 61 -12.89 4.78 24.58
CA CYS A 61 -12.29 3.88 23.59
C CYS A 61 -10.76 4.02 23.52
N PHE A 62 -10.18 5.07 24.05
CA PHE A 62 -8.73 5.31 24.04
C PHE A 62 -8.04 4.76 25.29
N ALA A 63 -8.80 4.17 26.23
CA ALA A 63 -8.22 3.55 27.41
C ALA A 63 -7.37 2.32 27.04
N MET A 64 -6.19 2.23 27.63
CA MET A 64 -5.28 1.10 27.44
C MET A 64 -5.81 -0.15 28.15
N SER A 65 -5.74 -1.29 27.46
CA SER A 65 -5.85 -2.62 28.09
C SER A 65 -4.49 -3.33 28.10
N ASN A 66 -4.34 -4.28 29.00
CA ASN A 66 -3.17 -5.13 29.15
C ASN A 66 -3.54 -6.59 29.41
N GLY A 67 -2.57 -7.48 29.52
CA GLY A 67 -2.79 -8.90 29.76
C GLY A 67 -3.68 -9.53 28.70
N TYR A 68 -4.77 -10.17 29.11
CA TYR A 68 -5.72 -10.79 28.18
C TYR A 68 -6.53 -9.77 27.37
N GLY A 69 -6.71 -8.56 27.86
CA GLY A 69 -7.52 -7.54 27.20
C GLY A 69 -9.00 -7.90 27.06
N TYR A 70 -9.59 -8.63 28.05
CA TYR A 70 -11.02 -8.92 28.05
C TYR A 70 -11.83 -7.61 28.12
N ASN A 71 -12.92 -7.56 27.31
CA ASN A 71 -13.82 -6.40 27.24
C ASN A 71 -13.09 -5.09 26.91
N ASP A 72 -12.07 -5.15 26.04
CA ASP A 72 -11.39 -3.96 25.55
C ASP A 72 -12.31 -3.15 24.63
N LEU A 73 -12.98 -2.15 25.21
CA LEU A 73 -13.95 -1.30 24.51
C LEU A 73 -13.34 -0.64 23.27
N GLY A 74 -12.10 -0.16 23.39
CA GLY A 74 -11.41 0.53 22.31
C GLY A 74 -11.16 -0.38 21.10
N ARG A 75 -10.61 -1.55 21.36
CA ARG A 75 -10.39 -2.59 20.36
C ARG A 75 -11.69 -3.01 19.66
N ASP A 76 -12.69 -3.38 20.44
CA ASP A 76 -13.94 -3.91 19.91
C ASP A 76 -14.72 -2.86 19.12
N THR A 77 -14.65 -1.58 19.54
CA THR A 77 -15.25 -0.47 18.80
C THR A 77 -14.47 -0.14 17.54
N LEU A 78 -13.12 -0.17 17.57
CA LEU A 78 -12.29 0.05 16.38
C LEU A 78 -12.57 -0.96 15.27
N GLU A 79 -12.75 -2.23 15.63
CA GLU A 79 -13.10 -3.28 14.68
C GLU A 79 -14.46 -3.01 14.02
N LYS A 80 -15.45 -2.55 14.79
CA LYS A 80 -16.76 -2.11 14.24
C LYS A 80 -16.62 -0.89 13.32
N VAL A 81 -15.75 0.05 13.67
CA VAL A 81 -15.47 1.21 12.82
C VAL A 81 -14.85 0.78 11.49
N TYR A 82 -13.87 -0.14 11.49
CA TYR A 82 -13.29 -0.68 10.27
C TYR A 82 -14.33 -1.44 9.43
N ALA A 83 -15.13 -2.31 10.04
CA ALA A 83 -16.22 -3.01 9.36
C ALA A 83 -17.19 -2.03 8.70
N SER A 84 -17.61 -0.97 9.41
CA SER A 84 -18.49 0.06 8.87
C SER A 84 -17.83 0.89 7.76
N CYS A 85 -16.56 1.27 7.94
CA CYS A 85 -15.83 2.12 6.98
C CYS A 85 -15.56 1.41 5.65
N PHE A 86 -15.25 0.12 5.70
CA PHE A 86 -14.95 -0.70 4.53
C PHE A 86 -16.14 -1.58 4.07
N HIS A 87 -17.31 -1.40 4.66
CA HIS A 87 -18.55 -2.13 4.35
C HIS A 87 -18.43 -3.66 4.48
N GLY A 88 -17.66 -4.13 5.47
CA GLY A 88 -17.57 -5.53 5.85
C GLY A 88 -18.60 -5.92 6.92
N GLU A 89 -18.86 -7.23 7.06
CA GLU A 89 -19.70 -7.75 8.12
C GLU A 89 -18.99 -7.72 9.48
N ASP A 90 -17.66 -7.91 9.48
CA ASP A 90 -16.81 -7.89 10.67
C ASP A 90 -15.39 -7.46 10.31
N ALA A 91 -14.57 -7.16 11.33
CA ALA A 91 -13.17 -6.79 11.18
C ALA A 91 -12.32 -7.36 12.31
N LEU A 92 -11.03 -7.60 12.02
CA LEU A 92 -9.96 -7.90 12.96
C LEU A 92 -8.86 -6.85 12.76
N VAL A 93 -8.67 -5.97 13.76
CA VAL A 93 -7.72 -4.85 13.69
C VAL A 93 -6.83 -4.88 14.93
N ARG A 94 -5.59 -5.34 14.79
CA ARG A 94 -4.80 -5.76 15.94
C ARG A 94 -3.32 -5.34 15.86
N PRO A 95 -2.74 -4.86 16.97
CA PRO A 95 -1.30 -4.68 17.08
C PRO A 95 -0.53 -6.02 17.08
N GLN A 96 -1.18 -7.13 17.45
CA GLN A 96 -0.59 -8.47 17.42
C GLN A 96 -0.38 -9.00 16.00
N ILE A 97 -1.00 -8.40 15.00
CA ILE A 97 -0.69 -8.64 13.59
C ILE A 97 0.53 -7.78 13.24
N THR A 98 1.71 -8.35 13.21
CA THR A 98 2.98 -7.64 13.23
C THR A 98 3.31 -6.83 11.96
N CYS A 99 2.74 -7.22 10.82
CA CYS A 99 2.99 -6.57 9.52
C CYS A 99 1.95 -7.01 8.48
N GLY A 100 1.99 -6.42 7.28
CA GLY A 100 1.11 -6.78 6.17
C GLY A 100 1.25 -8.24 5.74
N THR A 101 2.48 -8.75 5.63
CA THR A 101 2.73 -10.16 5.32
C THR A 101 2.10 -11.09 6.36
N HIS A 102 2.17 -10.75 7.65
CA HIS A 102 1.51 -11.52 8.69
C HIS A 102 -0.02 -11.46 8.57
N ALA A 103 -0.60 -10.30 8.24
CA ALA A 103 -2.04 -10.18 8.01
C ALA A 103 -2.51 -11.10 6.86
N LEU A 104 -1.79 -11.10 5.73
CA LEU A 104 -2.07 -11.94 4.58
C LEU A 104 -1.87 -13.43 4.89
N ALA A 105 -0.76 -13.79 5.54
CA ALA A 105 -0.51 -15.16 5.99
C ALA A 105 -1.62 -15.67 6.93
N LEU A 106 -2.03 -14.82 7.88
CA LEU A 106 -3.11 -15.12 8.81
C LEU A 106 -4.44 -15.37 8.08
N ALA A 107 -4.81 -14.48 7.15
CA ALA A 107 -6.04 -14.62 6.37
C ALA A 107 -6.07 -15.89 5.52
N LEU A 108 -4.94 -16.22 4.86
CA LEU A 108 -4.80 -17.43 4.07
C LEU A 108 -4.83 -18.70 4.94
N MET A 109 -3.98 -18.76 5.98
CA MET A 109 -3.86 -19.96 6.84
C MET A 109 -5.11 -20.24 7.67
N SER A 110 -5.93 -19.22 7.92
CA SER A 110 -7.18 -19.39 8.68
C SER A 110 -8.36 -19.86 7.83
N ASN A 111 -8.35 -19.54 6.54
CA ASN A 111 -9.48 -19.83 5.64
C ASN A 111 -9.21 -20.96 4.64
N LEU A 112 -8.03 -21.57 4.67
CA LEU A 112 -7.69 -22.74 3.88
C LEU A 112 -7.50 -23.98 4.77
N ARG A 113 -7.79 -25.16 4.24
CA ARG A 113 -7.65 -26.46 4.93
C ARG A 113 -6.80 -27.40 4.06
N PRO A 114 -6.19 -28.45 4.65
CA PRO A 114 -5.47 -29.47 3.90
C PRO A 114 -6.34 -30.06 2.78
N GLY A 115 -5.81 -30.02 1.55
CA GLY A 115 -6.53 -30.47 0.35
C GLY A 115 -7.14 -29.34 -0.48
N ASP A 116 -7.25 -28.13 0.06
CA ASP A 116 -7.74 -26.96 -0.67
C ASP A 116 -6.69 -26.45 -1.66
N GLU A 117 -7.16 -25.68 -2.63
CA GLU A 117 -6.33 -24.96 -3.60
C GLU A 117 -6.50 -23.44 -3.46
N LEU A 118 -5.37 -22.75 -3.40
CA LEU A 118 -5.26 -21.30 -3.52
C LEU A 118 -4.99 -20.92 -4.98
N LEU A 119 -5.83 -20.06 -5.57
CA LEU A 119 -5.64 -19.54 -6.93
C LEU A 119 -5.26 -18.06 -6.90
N SER A 120 -4.19 -17.67 -7.61
CA SER A 120 -3.88 -16.28 -7.94
C SER A 120 -4.19 -16.02 -9.42
N PRO A 121 -5.23 -15.25 -9.77
CA PRO A 121 -5.61 -14.99 -11.16
C PRO A 121 -4.98 -13.72 -11.75
N VAL A 122 -4.05 -13.10 -11.03
CA VAL A 122 -3.41 -11.82 -11.39
C VAL A 122 -1.89 -11.92 -11.41
N GLY A 123 -1.38 -13.13 -11.61
CA GLY A 123 0.05 -13.43 -11.61
C GLY A 123 0.60 -13.76 -10.22
N LYS A 124 1.92 -13.70 -10.13
CA LYS A 124 2.67 -14.02 -8.93
C LYS A 124 2.31 -13.05 -7.78
N PRO A 125 2.08 -13.54 -6.55
CA PRO A 125 1.87 -12.70 -5.40
C PRO A 125 3.14 -11.94 -5.01
N TYR A 126 3.02 -11.00 -4.08
CA TYR A 126 4.14 -10.24 -3.54
C TYR A 126 5.23 -11.17 -2.97
N ASP A 127 6.49 -10.80 -3.16
CA ASP A 127 7.64 -11.67 -2.90
C ASP A 127 7.64 -12.30 -1.49
N THR A 128 7.22 -11.56 -0.45
CA THR A 128 7.16 -12.09 0.92
C THR A 128 6.10 -13.18 1.12
N LEU A 129 5.12 -13.32 0.21
CA LEU A 129 4.12 -14.38 0.25
C LEU A 129 4.59 -15.68 -0.42
N GLU A 130 5.66 -15.66 -1.19
CA GLU A 130 6.15 -16.86 -1.86
C GLU A 130 6.50 -17.97 -0.87
N GLU A 131 7.15 -17.62 0.23
CA GLU A 131 7.48 -18.57 1.30
C GLU A 131 6.27 -18.94 2.15
N VAL A 132 5.35 -18.00 2.39
CA VAL A 132 4.09 -18.26 3.10
C VAL A 132 3.26 -19.30 2.36
N ILE A 133 3.17 -19.18 1.04
CA ILE A 133 2.42 -20.09 0.17
C ILE A 133 3.21 -21.39 -0.04
N GLY A 134 4.53 -21.32 -0.14
CA GLY A 134 5.41 -22.44 -0.45
C GLY A 134 5.78 -22.51 -1.94
N ILE A 135 5.63 -21.41 -2.69
CA ILE A 135 6.20 -21.26 -4.03
C ILE A 135 7.71 -21.38 -3.96
N ARG A 136 8.34 -20.69 -3.01
CA ARG A 136 9.67 -20.99 -2.51
C ARG A 136 9.54 -21.90 -1.28
N PRO A 137 10.22 -23.06 -1.25
CA PRO A 137 10.13 -23.99 -0.11
C PRO A 137 10.46 -23.31 1.21
N SER A 138 9.56 -23.36 2.17
CA SER A 138 9.77 -22.83 3.52
C SER A 138 9.00 -23.65 4.55
N LYS A 139 9.58 -23.79 5.74
CA LYS A 139 8.91 -24.47 6.86
C LYS A 139 7.70 -23.67 7.34
N GLY A 140 6.61 -24.37 7.61
CA GLY A 140 5.36 -23.76 8.03
C GLY A 140 4.56 -23.11 6.89
N SER A 141 4.96 -23.29 5.63
CA SER A 141 4.23 -22.82 4.46
C SER A 141 2.90 -23.55 4.26
N LEU A 142 1.98 -22.95 3.51
CA LEU A 142 0.71 -23.57 3.14
C LEU A 142 0.93 -24.93 2.44
N ALA A 143 1.97 -25.03 1.60
CA ALA A 143 2.30 -26.28 0.91
C ALA A 143 2.64 -27.41 1.89
N GLU A 144 3.36 -27.16 3.00
CA GLU A 144 3.62 -28.17 4.03
C GLU A 144 2.36 -28.67 4.73
N TYR A 145 1.31 -27.84 4.78
CA TYR A 145 0.01 -28.21 5.31
C TYR A 145 -0.95 -28.82 4.27
N GLY A 146 -0.43 -29.16 3.08
CA GLY A 146 -1.19 -29.85 2.04
C GLY A 146 -2.15 -28.96 1.26
N ILE A 147 -1.92 -27.64 1.26
CA ILE A 147 -2.64 -26.69 0.42
C ILE A 147 -1.86 -26.52 -0.88
N THR A 148 -2.57 -26.59 -2.01
CA THR A 148 -1.95 -26.42 -3.33
C THR A 148 -2.09 -24.99 -3.82
N TYR A 149 -1.14 -24.53 -4.65
CA TYR A 149 -1.14 -23.21 -5.25
C TYR A 149 -1.23 -23.30 -6.77
N ARG A 150 -2.03 -22.42 -7.35
CA ARG A 150 -2.14 -22.25 -8.81
C ARG A 150 -2.11 -20.76 -9.16
N GLN A 151 -1.50 -20.44 -10.29
CA GLN A 151 -1.36 -19.08 -10.79
C GLN A 151 -1.85 -19.01 -12.23
N VAL A 152 -2.50 -17.90 -12.57
CA VAL A 152 -2.76 -17.46 -13.93
C VAL A 152 -2.20 -16.05 -14.07
N ASP A 153 -1.31 -15.87 -15.04
CA ASP A 153 -0.72 -14.56 -15.30
C ASP A 153 -1.68 -13.66 -16.08
N LEU A 154 -1.49 -12.35 -15.98
CA LEU A 154 -2.16 -11.40 -16.85
C LEU A 154 -1.66 -11.56 -18.29
N LEU A 155 -2.50 -11.20 -19.25
CA LEU A 155 -2.10 -11.12 -20.66
C LEU A 155 -1.07 -9.97 -20.84
N SER A 156 -0.39 -9.96 -21.98
CA SER A 156 0.67 -8.99 -22.26
C SER A 156 0.23 -7.52 -22.22
N ASP A 157 -1.06 -7.27 -22.43
CA ASP A 157 -1.68 -5.95 -22.34
C ASP A 157 -2.16 -5.60 -20.90
N GLY A 158 -1.92 -6.47 -19.92
CA GLY A 158 -2.35 -6.33 -18.55
C GLY A 158 -3.82 -6.68 -18.30
N SER A 159 -4.54 -7.23 -19.26
CA SER A 159 -5.90 -7.74 -19.08
C SER A 159 -5.91 -9.12 -18.42
N PHE A 160 -7.08 -9.52 -17.87
CA PHE A 160 -7.24 -10.83 -17.26
C PHE A 160 -7.36 -11.93 -18.33
N ASP A 161 -6.66 -13.04 -18.13
CA ASP A 161 -6.79 -14.24 -18.96
C ASP A 161 -7.99 -15.06 -18.48
N TYR A 162 -9.20 -14.60 -18.81
CA TYR A 162 -10.44 -15.25 -18.42
C TYR A 162 -10.54 -16.73 -18.86
N GLU A 163 -9.96 -17.08 -20.01
CA GLU A 163 -9.97 -18.45 -20.51
C GLU A 163 -9.14 -19.39 -19.63
N ASN A 164 -7.93 -18.97 -19.23
CA ASN A 164 -7.09 -19.77 -18.37
C ASN A 164 -7.55 -19.72 -16.92
N ILE A 165 -8.11 -18.60 -16.44
CA ILE A 165 -8.77 -18.52 -15.12
C ILE A 165 -9.90 -19.55 -15.04
N LYS A 166 -10.78 -19.63 -16.05
CA LYS A 166 -11.87 -20.60 -16.09
C LYS A 166 -11.37 -22.05 -16.04
N LYS A 167 -10.27 -22.36 -16.76
CA LYS A 167 -9.66 -23.70 -16.76
C LYS A 167 -8.96 -24.03 -15.42
N ALA A 168 -8.45 -23.00 -14.73
CA ALA A 168 -7.76 -23.16 -13.45
C ALA A 168 -8.71 -23.45 -12.30
N ILE A 169 -9.91 -22.86 -12.30
CA ILE A 169 -10.92 -23.08 -11.26
C ILE A 169 -11.43 -24.52 -11.30
N ASN A 170 -11.38 -25.20 -10.16
CA ASN A 170 -11.81 -26.57 -9.99
C ASN A 170 -12.48 -26.80 -8.61
N GLU A 171 -12.89 -28.02 -8.31
CA GLU A 171 -13.57 -28.33 -7.05
C GLU A 171 -12.75 -28.00 -5.80
N LYS A 172 -11.41 -28.07 -5.88
CA LYS A 172 -10.49 -27.79 -4.75
C LYS A 172 -10.19 -26.30 -4.61
N THR A 173 -10.47 -25.48 -5.62
CA THR A 173 -10.24 -24.03 -5.56
C THR A 173 -11.16 -23.42 -4.50
N TYR A 174 -10.64 -23.18 -3.32
CA TYR A 174 -11.40 -22.72 -2.16
C TYR A 174 -11.23 -21.21 -1.93
N LEU A 175 -10.03 -20.67 -2.19
CA LEU A 175 -9.73 -19.26 -2.02
C LEU A 175 -8.99 -18.72 -3.24
N VAL A 176 -9.41 -17.54 -3.68
CA VAL A 176 -8.75 -16.74 -4.71
C VAL A 176 -8.13 -15.51 -4.06
N THR A 177 -6.83 -15.30 -4.28
CA THR A 177 -6.10 -14.12 -3.80
C THR A 177 -5.87 -13.14 -4.94
N ILE A 178 -6.29 -11.89 -4.77
CA ILE A 178 -6.15 -10.82 -5.75
C ILE A 178 -5.27 -9.73 -5.14
N GLN A 179 -4.06 -9.56 -5.65
CA GLN A 179 -3.20 -8.47 -5.25
C GLN A 179 -3.54 -7.21 -6.04
N ARG A 180 -4.02 -6.16 -5.37
CA ARG A 180 -4.44 -4.89 -6.00
C ARG A 180 -3.25 -4.10 -6.53
N SER A 181 -2.29 -3.81 -5.68
CA SER A 181 -1.07 -3.08 -6.04
C SER A 181 -0.09 -3.94 -6.83
N LYS A 182 0.72 -3.30 -7.68
CA LYS A 182 1.69 -4.02 -8.52
C LYS A 182 2.95 -4.48 -7.77
N GLY A 183 3.25 -3.94 -6.59
CA GLY A 183 4.54 -4.19 -5.94
C GLY A 183 5.69 -3.78 -6.85
N TYR A 184 6.72 -4.63 -6.99
CA TYR A 184 7.86 -4.43 -7.92
C TYR A 184 7.61 -4.97 -9.33
N GLN A 185 6.38 -5.27 -9.68
CA GLN A 185 6.03 -5.74 -11.03
C GLN A 185 5.73 -4.56 -11.97
N THR A 186 5.85 -4.79 -13.27
CA THR A 186 5.53 -3.81 -14.31
C THR A 186 4.06 -3.83 -14.74
N ARG A 187 3.24 -4.75 -14.18
CA ARG A 187 1.82 -4.84 -14.48
C ARG A 187 1.03 -3.61 -14.01
N PRO A 188 -0.13 -3.32 -14.60
CA PRO A 188 -1.01 -2.26 -14.09
C PRO A 188 -1.53 -2.60 -12.69
N THR A 189 -1.74 -1.57 -11.87
CA THR A 189 -2.49 -1.66 -10.61
C THR A 189 -3.97 -1.83 -10.92
N LEU A 190 -4.69 -2.62 -10.12
CA LEU A 190 -6.10 -2.93 -10.35
C LEU A 190 -7.01 -1.87 -9.72
N SER A 191 -7.91 -1.29 -10.53
CA SER A 191 -9.02 -0.50 -10.00
C SER A 191 -10.02 -1.37 -9.26
N VAL A 192 -10.80 -0.75 -8.37
CA VAL A 192 -11.91 -1.44 -7.68
C VAL A 192 -12.91 -2.02 -8.68
N GLU A 193 -13.18 -1.30 -9.78
CA GLU A 193 -14.07 -1.76 -10.84
C GLU A 193 -13.55 -3.04 -11.50
N ARG A 194 -12.27 -3.07 -11.92
CA ARG A 194 -11.66 -4.27 -12.51
C ARG A 194 -11.63 -5.45 -11.54
N ILE A 195 -11.39 -5.19 -10.25
CA ILE A 195 -11.50 -6.23 -9.21
C ILE A 195 -12.91 -6.80 -9.18
N GLY A 196 -13.95 -5.95 -9.25
CA GLY A 196 -15.35 -6.37 -9.27
C GLY A 196 -15.70 -7.22 -10.50
N GLU A 197 -15.21 -6.84 -11.68
CA GLU A 197 -15.37 -7.63 -12.92
C GLU A 197 -14.76 -9.03 -12.76
N LEU A 198 -13.52 -9.10 -12.26
CA LEU A 198 -12.83 -10.36 -12.02
C LEU A 198 -13.56 -11.24 -11.01
N ILE A 199 -13.99 -10.69 -9.89
CA ILE A 199 -14.73 -11.42 -8.84
C ILE A 199 -16.07 -11.94 -9.41
N SER A 200 -16.79 -11.10 -10.12
CA SER A 200 -18.07 -11.48 -10.74
C SER A 200 -17.90 -12.65 -11.71
N PHE A 201 -16.85 -12.62 -12.52
CA PHE A 201 -16.51 -13.71 -13.42
C PHE A 201 -16.18 -15.01 -12.65
N ILE A 202 -15.31 -14.94 -11.65
CA ILE A 202 -14.91 -16.10 -10.83
C ILE A 202 -16.12 -16.70 -10.14
N LYS A 203 -16.95 -15.89 -9.51
CA LYS A 203 -18.16 -16.35 -8.80
C LYS A 203 -19.25 -16.87 -9.72
N SER A 204 -19.26 -16.49 -10.99
CA SER A 204 -20.15 -17.10 -11.98
C SER A 204 -19.80 -18.57 -12.27
N ILE A 205 -18.53 -18.97 -12.04
CA ILE A 205 -18.04 -20.34 -12.23
C ILE A 205 -18.15 -21.13 -10.91
N LYS A 206 -17.70 -20.53 -9.80
CA LYS A 206 -17.70 -21.14 -8.46
C LYS A 206 -18.22 -20.15 -7.41
N PRO A 207 -19.54 -20.12 -7.15
CA PRO A 207 -20.17 -19.10 -6.30
C PRO A 207 -19.70 -19.09 -4.83
N ASP A 208 -19.25 -20.23 -4.34
CA ASP A 208 -18.81 -20.45 -2.95
C ASP A 208 -17.33 -20.14 -2.69
N VAL A 209 -16.56 -19.82 -3.74
CA VAL A 209 -15.15 -19.48 -3.57
C VAL A 209 -14.97 -18.18 -2.79
N ILE A 210 -14.02 -18.16 -1.86
CA ILE A 210 -13.65 -16.94 -1.12
C ILE A 210 -12.72 -16.09 -2.00
N CYS A 211 -13.12 -14.84 -2.30
CA CYS A 211 -12.29 -13.86 -2.98
C CYS A 211 -11.67 -12.89 -1.95
N MET A 212 -10.39 -13.07 -1.70
CA MET A 212 -9.57 -12.21 -0.83
C MET A 212 -8.80 -11.19 -1.67
N VAL A 213 -8.83 -9.93 -1.27
CA VAL A 213 -8.02 -8.86 -1.89
C VAL A 213 -6.94 -8.41 -0.92
N ASP A 214 -5.68 -8.50 -1.34
CA ASP A 214 -4.59 -7.75 -0.74
C ASP A 214 -4.77 -6.28 -1.16
N ASN A 215 -5.29 -5.47 -0.23
CA ASN A 215 -5.67 -4.08 -0.47
C ASN A 215 -4.55 -3.08 -0.12
N CYS A 216 -3.36 -3.57 0.25
CA CYS A 216 -2.21 -2.72 0.56
C CYS A 216 -1.97 -1.67 -0.52
N TYR A 217 -1.81 -0.42 -0.10
CA TYR A 217 -1.62 0.78 -0.94
C TYR A 217 -2.87 1.26 -1.71
N GLY A 218 -3.97 0.51 -1.69
CA GLY A 218 -5.20 0.86 -2.39
C GLY A 218 -6.24 1.55 -1.52
N GLU A 219 -6.11 1.45 -0.20
CA GLU A 219 -7.09 2.00 0.75
C GLU A 219 -7.22 3.52 0.60
N PHE A 220 -8.45 4.02 0.49
CA PHE A 220 -8.79 5.43 0.32
C PHE A 220 -8.27 6.11 -0.96
N VAL A 221 -7.78 5.33 -1.94
CA VAL A 221 -7.36 5.84 -3.25
C VAL A 221 -8.56 6.11 -4.15
N GLU A 222 -9.59 5.29 -4.03
CA GLU A 222 -10.88 5.42 -4.71
C GLU A 222 -12.00 5.63 -3.66
N GLU A 223 -13.21 6.01 -4.09
CA GLU A 223 -14.37 6.18 -3.20
C GLU A 223 -14.90 4.83 -2.72
N ARG A 224 -14.87 3.82 -3.60
CA ARG A 224 -15.26 2.44 -3.30
C ARG A 224 -14.04 1.60 -2.92
N GLU A 225 -14.32 0.55 -2.15
CA GLU A 225 -13.33 -0.43 -1.74
C GLU A 225 -13.69 -1.82 -2.32
N PRO A 226 -12.77 -2.79 -2.35
CA PRO A 226 -13.05 -4.08 -2.99
C PRO A 226 -14.24 -4.85 -2.39
N LEU A 227 -14.62 -4.61 -1.12
CA LEU A 227 -15.83 -5.20 -0.53
C LEU A 227 -17.10 -4.68 -1.20
N ASP A 228 -17.12 -3.43 -1.68
CA ASP A 228 -18.26 -2.85 -2.39
C ASP A 228 -18.55 -3.53 -3.75
N VAL A 229 -17.61 -4.30 -4.26
CA VAL A 229 -17.69 -4.96 -5.56
C VAL A 229 -17.61 -6.48 -5.47
N GLY A 230 -17.86 -7.05 -4.29
CA GLY A 230 -18.07 -8.46 -4.09
C GLY A 230 -16.88 -9.26 -3.56
N ALA A 231 -15.79 -8.62 -3.13
CA ALA A 231 -14.77 -9.31 -2.36
C ALA A 231 -15.36 -9.86 -1.05
N ASP A 232 -14.91 -11.03 -0.62
CA ASP A 232 -15.32 -11.63 0.64
C ASP A 232 -14.46 -11.15 1.81
N MET A 233 -13.25 -10.69 1.50
CA MET A 233 -12.27 -10.26 2.49
C MET A 233 -11.25 -9.31 1.87
N ILE A 234 -10.92 -8.24 2.59
CA ILE A 234 -9.77 -7.37 2.31
C ILE A 234 -8.77 -7.46 3.46
N VAL A 235 -7.51 -7.38 3.12
CA VAL A 235 -6.39 -7.55 4.07
C VAL A 235 -5.33 -6.50 3.82
N GLY A 236 -4.74 -5.96 4.88
CA GLY A 236 -3.66 -5.01 4.74
C GLY A 236 -2.92 -4.67 6.04
N SER A 237 -2.05 -3.69 5.94
CA SER A 237 -1.15 -3.24 7.00
C SER A 237 -1.57 -1.89 7.55
N LEU A 238 -1.51 -1.73 8.89
CA LEU A 238 -1.77 -0.43 9.52
C LEU A 238 -0.60 0.56 9.39
N ILE A 239 0.60 0.11 9.09
CA ILE A 239 1.73 1.02 8.82
C ILE A 239 1.75 1.52 7.36
N LYS A 240 0.65 1.30 6.62
CA LYS A 240 0.38 1.82 5.27
C LYS A 240 -0.77 2.83 5.32
N ASN A 241 -1.52 2.96 4.21
CA ASN A 241 -2.58 3.97 4.08
C ASN A 241 -3.52 4.05 5.30
N PRO A 242 -4.12 2.96 5.83
CA PRO A 242 -5.15 3.05 6.85
C PRO A 242 -4.65 3.58 8.20
N GLY A 243 -3.35 3.47 8.47
CA GLY A 243 -2.77 3.98 9.70
C GLY A 243 -2.36 5.46 9.64
N GLY A 244 -2.48 6.11 8.47
CA GLY A 244 -2.26 7.55 8.31
C GLY A 244 -0.91 8.05 8.84
N GLY A 245 0.12 7.19 8.87
CA GLY A 245 1.44 7.50 9.43
C GLY A 245 1.51 7.54 10.97
N LEU A 246 0.41 7.22 11.66
CA LEU A 246 0.35 7.24 13.12
C LEU A 246 0.31 5.85 13.78
N ALA A 247 -0.16 4.84 13.07
CA ALA A 247 -0.18 3.48 13.59
C ALA A 247 1.25 2.93 13.65
N PRO A 248 1.76 2.57 14.85
CA PRO A 248 3.16 2.16 15.01
C PRO A 248 3.40 0.70 14.60
N ILE A 249 2.36 -0.07 14.43
CA ILE A 249 2.35 -1.51 14.14
C ILE A 249 0.94 -1.92 13.70
N GLY A 250 0.78 -3.15 13.28
CA GLY A 250 -0.53 -3.76 13.16
C GLY A 250 -0.93 -4.08 11.73
N GLY A 251 -2.02 -4.84 11.66
CA GLY A 251 -2.69 -5.21 10.42
C GLY A 251 -4.19 -5.29 10.60
N TYR A 252 -4.90 -5.39 9.49
CA TYR A 252 -6.34 -5.53 9.47
C TYR A 252 -6.79 -6.63 8.51
N ILE A 253 -7.90 -7.25 8.85
CA ILE A 253 -8.69 -8.16 8.01
C ILE A 253 -10.14 -7.70 8.16
N VAL A 254 -10.81 -7.35 7.06
CA VAL A 254 -12.22 -6.92 7.05
C VAL A 254 -12.97 -7.72 6.00
N GLY A 255 -14.17 -8.18 6.28
CA GLY A 255 -14.97 -8.91 5.30
C GLY A 255 -16.10 -9.70 5.90
N LYS A 256 -16.38 -10.87 5.32
CA LYS A 256 -17.38 -11.80 5.85
C LYS A 256 -17.05 -12.21 7.27
N LYS A 257 -18.07 -12.27 8.11
CA LYS A 257 -17.92 -12.60 9.53
C LYS A 257 -17.17 -13.92 9.75
N GLU A 258 -17.53 -14.96 9.00
CA GLU A 258 -16.89 -16.28 9.10
C GLU A 258 -15.38 -16.21 8.80
N CYS A 259 -14.98 -15.46 7.75
CA CYS A 259 -13.58 -15.30 7.37
C CYS A 259 -12.78 -14.57 8.47
N VAL A 260 -13.37 -13.55 9.08
CA VAL A 260 -12.77 -12.77 10.16
C VAL A 260 -12.67 -13.58 11.45
N GLU A 261 -13.70 -14.35 11.80
CA GLU A 261 -13.70 -15.26 12.97
C GLU A 261 -12.60 -16.32 12.84
N ASN A 262 -12.47 -16.94 11.66
CA ASN A 262 -11.40 -17.90 11.38
C ASN A 262 -10.02 -17.25 11.60
N ALA A 263 -9.83 -16.03 11.12
CA ALA A 263 -8.58 -15.29 11.33
C ALA A 263 -8.32 -14.99 12.81
N ALA A 264 -9.36 -14.63 13.57
CA ALA A 264 -9.24 -14.39 15.01
C ALA A 264 -8.86 -15.67 15.78
N TYR A 265 -9.44 -16.82 15.43
CA TYR A 265 -9.05 -18.11 16.01
C TYR A 265 -7.61 -18.51 15.66
N ARG A 266 -7.13 -18.13 14.49
CA ARG A 266 -5.74 -18.42 14.10
C ARG A 266 -4.75 -17.47 14.76
N LEU A 267 -5.13 -16.20 14.95
CA LEU A 267 -4.30 -15.19 15.61
C LEU A 267 -4.08 -15.51 17.09
N THR A 268 -5.11 -15.98 17.77
CA THR A 268 -5.10 -16.31 19.19
C THR A 268 -5.13 -17.83 19.38
N SER A 269 -6.29 -18.40 19.57
CA SER A 269 -6.53 -19.84 19.53
C SER A 269 -8.02 -20.14 19.33
N PRO A 270 -8.36 -21.34 18.82
CA PRO A 270 -9.76 -21.80 18.81
C PRO A 270 -10.37 -21.70 20.20
N GLY A 271 -11.58 -21.12 20.28
CA GLY A 271 -12.31 -20.89 21.52
C GLY A 271 -12.02 -19.56 22.21
N LEU A 272 -10.93 -18.87 21.89
CA LEU A 272 -10.63 -17.50 22.39
C LEU A 272 -10.98 -16.44 21.34
N GLY A 273 -10.46 -16.59 20.13
CA GLY A 273 -10.78 -15.69 19.01
C GLY A 273 -10.60 -14.21 19.33
N LYS A 274 -11.65 -13.41 19.13
CA LYS A 274 -11.64 -11.96 19.32
C LYS A 274 -11.67 -11.50 20.79
N GLU A 275 -11.98 -12.39 21.74
CA GLU A 275 -12.15 -12.07 23.16
C GLU A 275 -10.86 -11.61 23.85
N VAL A 276 -9.69 -11.97 23.29
CA VAL A 276 -8.38 -11.65 23.85
C VAL A 276 -7.54 -10.83 22.87
N GLY A 277 -6.51 -10.18 23.39
CA GLY A 277 -5.58 -9.35 22.64
C GLY A 277 -5.65 -7.90 23.10
N ALA A 278 -4.81 -7.56 24.07
CA ALA A 278 -4.74 -6.22 24.64
C ALA A 278 -4.31 -5.16 23.61
N SER A 279 -4.86 -3.95 23.73
CA SER A 279 -4.56 -2.82 22.84
C SER A 279 -3.22 -2.13 23.12
N LEU A 280 -2.61 -2.37 24.27
CA LEU A 280 -1.22 -1.98 24.62
C LEU A 280 -0.89 -0.49 24.39
N ASN A 281 -1.78 0.42 24.69
CA ASN A 281 -1.58 1.86 24.53
C ASN A 281 -1.35 2.37 23.08
N VAL A 282 -1.66 1.56 22.06
CA VAL A 282 -1.55 1.99 20.65
C VAL A 282 -2.92 2.33 20.02
N ILE A 283 -3.99 2.07 20.75
CA ILE A 283 -5.36 2.17 20.21
C ILE A 283 -5.71 3.58 19.75
N SER A 284 -5.29 4.61 20.51
CA SER A 284 -5.52 6.02 20.14
C SER A 284 -4.85 6.36 18.80
N SER A 285 -3.63 5.84 18.55
CA SER A 285 -2.91 6.02 17.30
C SER A 285 -3.62 5.34 16.13
N PHE A 286 -4.28 4.20 16.35
CA PHE A 286 -5.06 3.52 15.32
C PHE A 286 -6.30 4.31 14.91
N TYR A 287 -7.05 4.86 15.89
CA TYR A 287 -8.20 5.72 15.61
C TYR A 287 -7.80 7.01 14.89
N GLN A 288 -6.79 7.70 15.42
CA GLN A 288 -6.33 8.94 14.83
C GLN A 288 -5.68 8.71 13.46
N GLY A 289 -4.98 7.59 13.31
CA GLY A 289 -4.40 7.18 12.04
C GLY A 289 -5.47 6.94 10.96
N LEU A 290 -6.53 6.19 11.28
CA LEU A 290 -7.66 5.98 10.38
C LEU A 290 -8.34 7.31 10.03
N PHE A 291 -8.50 8.21 11.01
CA PHE A 291 -9.06 9.55 10.78
C PHE A 291 -8.21 10.37 9.80
N GLN A 292 -6.89 10.31 9.89
CA GLN A 292 -5.97 11.03 9.01
C GLN A 292 -5.80 10.35 7.63
N ALA A 293 -6.05 9.05 7.53
CA ALA A 293 -5.72 8.23 6.38
C ALA A 293 -6.19 8.80 5.02
N PRO A 294 -7.42 9.33 4.85
CA PRO A 294 -7.85 9.88 3.57
C PRO A 294 -7.00 11.06 3.09
N VAL A 295 -6.67 11.98 3.98
CA VAL A 295 -5.88 13.18 3.64
C VAL A 295 -4.41 12.83 3.41
N VAL A 296 -3.85 11.91 4.20
CA VAL A 296 -2.48 11.43 4.03
C VAL A 296 -2.35 10.67 2.71
N THR A 297 -3.29 9.80 2.38
CA THR A 297 -3.32 9.09 1.09
C THR A 297 -3.41 10.05 -0.09
N ALA A 298 -4.23 11.10 0.01
CA ALA A 298 -4.29 12.15 -1.02
C ALA A 298 -2.94 12.86 -1.20
N GLY A 299 -2.24 13.15 -0.12
CA GLY A 299 -0.89 13.73 -0.17
C GLY A 299 0.10 12.84 -0.91
N ALA A 300 0.08 11.53 -0.62
CA ALA A 300 0.91 10.53 -1.30
C ALA A 300 0.57 10.39 -2.79
N LEU A 301 -0.73 10.38 -3.15
CA LEU A 301 -1.19 10.35 -4.54
C LEU A 301 -0.73 11.57 -5.33
N LYS A 302 -0.85 12.77 -4.77
CA LYS A 302 -0.34 13.99 -5.39
C LYS A 302 1.17 13.90 -5.64
N GLY A 303 1.91 13.35 -4.67
CA GLY A 303 3.33 13.07 -4.82
C GLY A 303 3.62 12.13 -5.98
N ALA A 304 2.94 10.99 -6.05
CA ALA A 304 3.11 10.02 -7.13
C ALA A 304 2.81 10.61 -8.52
N ILE A 305 1.73 11.38 -8.65
CA ILE A 305 1.37 12.06 -9.91
C ILE A 305 2.40 13.13 -10.28
N PHE A 306 2.85 13.89 -9.31
CA PHE A 306 3.88 14.91 -9.53
C PHE A 306 5.20 14.29 -9.98
N ALA A 307 5.64 13.20 -9.35
CA ALA A 307 6.81 12.44 -9.77
C ALA A 307 6.68 11.94 -11.22
N ALA A 308 5.53 11.33 -11.57
CA ALA A 308 5.28 10.88 -12.94
C ALA A 308 5.44 12.01 -13.95
N ASN A 309 4.78 13.16 -13.70
CA ASN A 309 4.83 14.30 -14.64
C ASN A 309 6.23 14.92 -14.76
N ILE A 310 6.98 14.99 -13.67
CA ILE A 310 8.38 15.49 -13.71
C ILE A 310 9.25 14.56 -14.53
N TYR A 311 9.28 13.27 -14.20
CA TYR A 311 10.21 12.35 -14.83
C TYR A 311 9.83 11.98 -16.26
N GLU A 312 8.52 11.88 -16.57
CA GLU A 312 8.05 11.70 -17.94
C GLU A 312 8.45 12.87 -18.84
N ARG A 313 8.33 14.12 -18.35
CA ARG A 313 8.74 15.34 -19.08
C ARG A 313 10.25 15.41 -19.32
N LEU A 314 11.02 14.78 -18.47
CA LEU A 314 12.49 14.64 -18.62
C LEU A 314 12.90 13.44 -19.49
N GLY A 315 11.92 12.73 -20.09
CA GLY A 315 12.15 11.62 -21.01
C GLY A 315 12.35 10.25 -20.36
N PHE A 316 12.09 10.11 -19.06
CA PHE A 316 12.13 8.82 -18.38
C PHE A 316 10.82 8.05 -18.58
N ALA A 317 10.90 6.72 -18.71
CA ALA A 317 9.72 5.88 -18.69
C ALA A 317 9.17 5.81 -17.26
N VAL A 318 7.86 6.02 -17.12
CA VAL A 318 7.16 6.03 -15.84
C VAL A 318 5.91 5.14 -15.87
N VAL A 319 5.58 4.48 -14.78
CA VAL A 319 4.40 3.62 -14.67
C VAL A 319 3.75 3.80 -13.28
N PRO A 320 2.48 4.24 -13.23
CA PRO A 320 1.63 4.77 -14.32
C PRO A 320 2.19 6.07 -14.90
N ASN A 321 1.76 6.43 -16.11
CA ASN A 321 2.17 7.69 -16.72
C ASN A 321 1.51 8.91 -16.04
N GLY A 322 1.92 10.12 -16.43
CA GLY A 322 1.47 11.37 -15.84
C GLY A 322 -0.05 11.61 -15.93
N THR A 323 -0.78 10.95 -16.84
CA THR A 323 -2.21 11.15 -17.10
C THR A 323 -3.09 9.98 -16.65
N GLU A 324 -2.54 8.79 -16.42
CA GLU A 324 -3.29 7.61 -16.01
C GLU A 324 -3.95 7.75 -14.64
N SER A 325 -5.10 7.09 -14.46
CA SER A 325 -5.77 6.97 -13.17
C SER A 325 -4.91 6.19 -12.17
N ARG A 326 -5.07 6.51 -10.90
CA ARG A 326 -4.32 5.90 -9.81
C ARG A 326 -5.20 4.96 -9.01
N HIS A 327 -4.65 3.77 -8.71
CA HIS A 327 -5.31 2.74 -7.93
C HIS A 327 -4.45 2.25 -6.76
N ASP A 328 -3.24 2.82 -6.64
CA ASP A 328 -2.32 2.75 -5.51
C ASP A 328 -1.49 4.05 -5.42
N ILE A 329 -0.61 4.14 -4.43
CA ILE A 329 0.25 5.31 -4.20
C ILE A 329 1.67 5.15 -4.77
N ILE A 330 1.94 4.08 -5.53
CA ILE A 330 3.28 3.76 -6.02
C ILE A 330 3.52 4.41 -7.39
N GLN A 331 4.69 5.01 -7.55
CA GLN A 331 5.20 5.50 -8.83
C GLN A 331 6.51 4.82 -9.17
N ALA A 332 6.52 4.06 -10.26
CA ALA A 332 7.76 3.55 -10.82
C ALA A 332 8.35 4.56 -11.82
N VAL A 333 9.67 4.77 -11.74
CA VAL A 333 10.45 5.58 -12.67
C VAL A 333 11.65 4.77 -13.13
N THR A 334 11.82 4.57 -14.43
CA THR A 334 12.95 3.85 -15.01
C THR A 334 14.10 4.81 -15.27
N LEU A 335 15.16 4.71 -14.49
CA LEU A 335 16.29 5.66 -14.53
C LEU A 335 17.42 5.22 -15.46
N ASN A 336 17.35 4.01 -16.01
CA ASN A 336 18.25 3.45 -17.05
C ASN A 336 19.73 3.33 -16.65
N SER A 337 20.10 3.69 -15.43
CA SER A 337 21.46 3.55 -14.92
C SER A 337 21.50 3.35 -13.41
N PRO A 338 22.52 2.66 -12.88
CA PRO A 338 22.69 2.50 -11.44
C PRO A 338 22.94 3.85 -10.75
N GLU A 339 23.67 4.77 -11.39
CA GLU A 339 23.94 6.11 -10.87
C GLU A 339 22.63 6.91 -10.71
N GLY A 340 21.73 6.82 -11.69
CA GLY A 340 20.41 7.46 -11.63
C GLY A 340 19.57 6.94 -10.47
N LEU A 341 19.49 5.63 -10.30
CA LEU A 341 18.78 4.99 -9.20
C LEU A 341 19.34 5.41 -7.83
N ILE A 342 20.67 5.40 -7.69
CA ILE A 342 21.35 5.81 -6.46
C ILE A 342 21.12 7.31 -6.18
N ALA A 343 21.24 8.17 -7.19
CA ALA A 343 21.01 9.61 -7.04
C ALA A 343 19.59 9.93 -6.62
N PHE A 344 18.59 9.26 -7.21
CA PHE A 344 17.19 9.40 -6.85
C PHE A 344 16.98 9.07 -5.37
N CYS A 345 17.42 7.88 -4.94
CA CYS A 345 17.25 7.44 -3.54
C CYS A 345 18.00 8.35 -2.55
N LYS A 346 19.21 8.84 -2.89
CA LYS A 346 19.94 9.80 -2.07
C LYS A 346 19.16 11.12 -1.92
N GLY A 347 18.47 11.58 -2.96
CA GLY A 347 17.63 12.76 -2.92
C GLY A 347 16.43 12.57 -2.00
N ILE A 348 15.73 11.45 -2.09
CA ILE A 348 14.60 11.12 -1.18
C ILE A 348 15.08 11.05 0.28
N GLN A 349 16.20 10.38 0.55
CA GLN A 349 16.76 10.32 1.91
C GLN A 349 17.13 11.69 2.46
N ALA A 350 17.72 12.55 1.66
CA ALA A 350 18.08 13.90 2.07
C ALA A 350 16.87 14.80 2.38
N ALA A 351 15.71 14.49 1.82
CA ALA A 351 14.45 15.18 2.09
C ALA A 351 13.69 14.64 3.30
N ALA A 352 14.11 13.51 3.88
CA ALA A 352 13.42 12.89 5.00
C ALA A 352 13.53 13.74 6.28
N PRO A 353 12.53 13.74 7.18
CA PRO A 353 12.60 14.43 8.45
C PRO A 353 13.46 13.67 9.47
N VAL A 354 13.64 12.37 9.27
CA VAL A 354 14.43 11.48 10.13
C VAL A 354 15.58 10.93 9.31
N ASP A 355 16.77 10.86 9.91
CA ASP A 355 17.99 10.33 9.28
C ASP A 355 18.37 10.97 7.93
N SER A 356 18.01 12.23 7.70
CA SER A 356 18.34 12.97 6.45
C SER A 356 19.85 13.10 6.19
N TYR A 357 20.67 12.98 7.21
CA TYR A 357 22.14 13.02 7.15
C TYR A 357 22.77 11.69 6.72
N VAL A 358 21.98 10.62 6.68
CA VAL A 358 22.45 9.30 6.23
C VAL A 358 22.45 9.25 4.70
N THR A 359 23.46 8.60 4.16
CA THR A 359 23.53 8.35 2.70
C THR A 359 23.18 6.89 2.44
N PRO A 360 22.09 6.58 1.73
CA PRO A 360 21.76 5.21 1.39
C PRO A 360 22.73 4.65 0.36
N GLU A 361 23.09 3.40 0.52
CA GLU A 361 23.94 2.64 -0.41
C GLU A 361 23.29 1.30 -0.76
N PRO A 362 23.50 0.78 -1.97
CA PRO A 362 23.02 -0.56 -2.33
C PRO A 362 23.64 -1.63 -1.42
N TRP A 363 22.83 -2.61 -1.02
CA TRP A 363 23.29 -3.73 -0.21
C TRP A 363 22.46 -5.00 -0.46
N ALA A 364 23.03 -6.17 -0.14
CA ALA A 364 22.36 -7.45 -0.28
C ALA A 364 21.26 -7.59 0.77
N MET A 365 20.00 -7.44 0.34
CA MET A 365 18.82 -7.65 1.21
C MET A 365 18.37 -9.12 1.19
N PRO A 366 18.05 -9.71 2.36
CA PRO A 366 17.45 -11.05 2.41
C PRO A 366 16.16 -11.13 1.58
N GLY A 367 16.06 -12.13 0.73
CA GLY A 367 14.87 -12.36 -0.12
C GLY A 367 14.92 -11.70 -1.50
N TYR A 368 16.01 -11.01 -1.85
CA TYR A 368 16.20 -10.39 -3.17
C TYR A 368 17.41 -11.01 -3.91
N ASP A 369 17.28 -11.13 -5.24
CA ASP A 369 18.32 -11.72 -6.10
C ASP A 369 19.41 -10.72 -6.54
N SER A 370 19.26 -9.44 -6.20
CA SER A 370 20.19 -8.34 -6.49
C SER A 370 20.27 -7.39 -5.31
N ASP A 371 21.36 -6.63 -5.24
CA ASP A 371 21.42 -5.53 -4.27
C ASP A 371 20.24 -4.59 -4.43
N VAL A 372 19.74 -4.05 -3.33
CA VAL A 372 18.65 -3.08 -3.28
C VAL A 372 19.16 -1.82 -2.62
N ILE A 373 18.84 -0.66 -3.18
CA ILE A 373 18.98 0.61 -2.50
C ILE A 373 17.62 1.05 -1.95
N MET A 374 17.59 1.49 -0.70
CA MET A 374 16.37 1.94 -0.03
C MET A 374 16.62 3.28 0.66
N ALA A 375 15.75 4.25 0.37
CA ALA A 375 15.67 5.53 1.06
C ALA A 375 14.39 5.56 1.89
N ALA A 376 14.54 5.65 3.21
CA ALA A 376 13.43 5.71 4.14
C ALA A 376 13.88 6.40 5.43
N GLY A 377 13.43 7.63 5.64
CA GLY A 377 13.59 8.36 6.91
C GLY A 377 12.22 8.59 7.53
N ALA A 378 11.69 7.54 8.15
CA ALA A 378 10.32 7.45 8.62
C ALA A 378 10.22 7.53 10.15
N PHE A 379 9.11 8.07 10.68
CA PHE A 379 8.78 8.02 12.11
C PHE A 379 8.41 6.61 12.56
N VAL A 380 7.80 5.82 11.67
CA VAL A 380 7.46 4.41 11.88
C VAL A 380 8.28 3.57 10.94
N GLN A 381 9.17 2.74 11.47
CA GLN A 381 10.06 1.91 10.66
C GLN A 381 9.28 1.00 9.70
N GLY A 382 9.60 1.09 8.41
CA GLY A 382 8.95 0.32 7.35
C GLY A 382 7.59 0.89 6.89
N SER A 383 7.20 2.05 7.40
CA SER A 383 5.97 2.74 6.96
C SER A 383 6.14 3.29 5.55
N SER A 384 5.44 2.70 4.60
CA SER A 384 5.49 3.10 3.19
C SER A 384 4.43 4.12 2.78
N ILE A 385 3.55 4.54 3.70
CA ILE A 385 2.75 5.77 3.54
C ILE A 385 3.60 7.01 3.86
N GLU A 386 4.70 6.86 4.58
CA GLU A 386 5.73 7.88 4.72
C GLU A 386 6.62 7.90 3.46
N LEU A 387 7.29 9.03 3.23
CA LEU A 387 8.13 9.21 2.04
C LEU A 387 9.23 8.16 1.97
N SER A 388 9.23 7.38 0.90
CA SER A 388 10.25 6.37 0.66
C SER A 388 10.46 6.12 -0.84
N ALA A 389 11.63 5.59 -1.16
CA ALA A 389 11.94 5.11 -2.50
C ALA A 389 12.92 3.95 -2.39
N ASP A 390 12.69 2.92 -3.18
CA ASP A 390 13.55 1.76 -3.24
C ASP A 390 13.63 1.21 -4.67
N GLY A 391 14.66 0.47 -4.95
CA GLY A 391 14.81 -0.19 -6.24
C GLY A 391 15.95 -1.20 -6.25
N PRO A 392 15.77 -2.30 -6.99
CA PRO A 392 16.82 -3.29 -7.19
C PRO A 392 17.89 -2.74 -8.15
N LEU A 393 19.15 -2.97 -7.82
CA LEU A 393 20.30 -2.53 -8.64
C LEU A 393 20.52 -3.48 -9.83
N ARG A 394 19.52 -3.55 -10.69
CA ARG A 394 19.52 -4.35 -11.93
C ARG A 394 18.75 -3.62 -13.02
N GLU A 395 19.04 -3.93 -14.28
CA GLU A 395 18.29 -3.38 -15.41
C GLU A 395 16.78 -3.68 -15.29
N PRO A 396 15.92 -2.71 -15.61
CA PRO A 396 16.21 -1.40 -16.22
C PRO A 396 16.49 -0.25 -15.20
N TYR A 397 16.90 -0.58 -13.97
CA TYR A 397 17.18 0.37 -12.87
C TYR A 397 15.97 1.23 -12.54
N ALA A 398 14.87 0.57 -12.28
CA ALA A 398 13.62 1.22 -11.88
C ALA A 398 13.61 1.51 -10.37
N VAL A 399 13.22 2.73 -10.02
CA VAL A 399 12.90 3.11 -8.64
C VAL A 399 11.39 3.08 -8.43
N TYR A 400 10.98 2.63 -7.24
CA TYR A 400 9.60 2.65 -6.78
C TYR A 400 9.47 3.69 -5.68
N PHE A 401 8.92 4.84 -6.06
CA PHE A 401 8.65 5.96 -5.17
C PHE A 401 7.25 5.83 -4.56
N GLN A 402 7.10 6.14 -3.29
CA GLN A 402 5.81 6.06 -2.61
C GLN A 402 5.73 6.96 -1.38
N GLY A 403 4.51 7.30 -0.99
CA GLY A 403 4.23 7.95 0.28
C GLY A 403 4.52 9.45 0.32
N GLY A 404 4.51 9.91 1.55
CA GLY A 404 4.61 11.31 1.93
C GLY A 404 3.39 11.71 2.77
N LEU A 405 3.56 11.85 4.08
CA LEU A 405 2.46 12.18 5.02
C LEU A 405 1.77 13.52 4.67
N THR A 406 2.46 14.37 3.94
CA THR A 406 1.91 15.62 3.39
C THR A 406 2.37 15.77 1.94
N TRP A 407 1.53 16.41 1.13
CA TRP A 407 1.88 16.81 -0.22
C TRP A 407 3.20 17.60 -0.28
N TYR A 408 3.41 18.52 0.67
CA TYR A 408 4.61 19.37 0.68
C TYR A 408 5.89 18.57 0.92
N HIS A 409 5.83 17.51 1.74
CA HIS A 409 6.96 16.62 1.96
C HIS A 409 7.25 15.75 0.73
N ALA A 410 6.21 15.19 0.11
CA ALA A 410 6.35 14.46 -1.14
C ALA A 410 6.97 15.33 -2.24
N LYS A 411 6.47 16.57 -2.40
CA LYS A 411 7.03 17.56 -3.34
C LYS A 411 8.51 17.85 -3.07
N LEU A 412 8.88 18.08 -1.80
CA LEU A 412 10.29 18.30 -1.43
C LEU A 412 11.16 17.12 -1.82
N GLY A 413 10.72 15.89 -1.52
CA GLY A 413 11.46 14.68 -1.86
C GLY A 413 11.69 14.52 -3.36
N ILE A 414 10.67 14.75 -4.16
CA ILE A 414 10.78 14.65 -5.62
C ILE A 414 11.69 15.74 -6.19
N LEU A 415 11.58 16.97 -5.71
CA LEU A 415 12.49 18.04 -6.14
C LEU A 415 13.94 17.79 -5.70
N MET A 416 14.15 17.21 -4.53
CA MET A 416 15.48 16.85 -4.05
C MET A 416 16.06 15.68 -4.85
N SER A 417 15.25 14.68 -5.23
CA SER A 417 15.71 13.60 -6.11
C SER A 417 16.09 14.13 -7.50
N LEU A 418 15.29 15.07 -8.05
CA LEU A 418 15.62 15.75 -9.30
C LEU A 418 16.91 16.59 -9.18
N GLN A 419 17.08 17.31 -8.08
CA GLN A 419 18.29 18.09 -7.81
C GLN A 419 19.54 17.21 -7.83
N LYS A 420 19.48 16.02 -7.22
CA LYS A 420 20.61 15.08 -7.22
C LYS A 420 20.94 14.54 -8.62
N LEU A 421 19.93 14.28 -9.44
CA LEU A 421 20.12 13.90 -10.84
C LEU A 421 20.68 15.06 -11.67
N TYR A 422 20.21 16.28 -11.43
CA TYR A 422 20.66 17.49 -12.09
C TYR A 422 22.15 17.79 -11.80
N GLU A 423 22.56 17.75 -10.53
CA GLU A 423 23.95 17.93 -10.09
C GLU A 423 24.92 16.93 -10.74
N GLN A 424 24.46 15.70 -11.00
CA GLN A 424 25.24 14.65 -11.64
C GLN A 424 25.13 14.62 -13.17
N LYS A 425 24.43 15.58 -13.78
CA LYS A 425 24.17 15.65 -15.23
C LYS A 425 23.49 14.39 -15.80
N LEU A 426 22.62 13.77 -15.00
CA LEU A 426 21.84 12.58 -15.37
C LEU A 426 20.46 12.94 -15.96
N VAL A 427 20.15 14.23 -16.06
CA VAL A 427 18.95 14.77 -16.72
C VAL A 427 19.38 15.75 -17.82
N ASN A 428 18.57 15.84 -18.87
CA ASN A 428 18.79 16.82 -19.91
C ASN A 428 18.27 18.20 -19.46
N GLU A 429 19.19 19.15 -19.25
CA GLU A 429 18.88 20.51 -18.79
C GLU A 429 17.97 21.27 -19.77
N ASP A 430 18.07 21.02 -21.07
CA ASP A 430 17.23 21.66 -22.10
C ASP A 430 15.74 21.30 -21.94
N MET A 431 15.42 20.18 -21.31
CA MET A 431 14.03 19.75 -21.04
C MET A 431 13.41 20.44 -19.82
N MET A 432 14.19 21.16 -19.04
CA MET A 432 13.72 21.89 -17.85
C MET A 432 13.32 23.35 -18.16
N CYS A 433 13.56 23.83 -19.38
CA CYS A 433 13.29 25.20 -19.81
C CYS A 433 11.81 25.46 -20.15
#